data_b438e4e3e2f697ac29372b699bd28403
#
_entry.id   b438e4e3e2f697ac29372b699bd28403
#
_cell.length_a   1.000
_cell.length_b   1.000
_cell.length_c   1.000
_cell.angle_alpha   90.00
_cell.angle_beta   90.00
_cell.angle_gamma   90.00
#
_symmetry.space_group_name_H-M   'P 1'
#
loop_
_entity.id
_entity.type
_entity.pdbx_description
1 polymer ?
#
loop_
_entity_poly.entity_id
_entity_poly.type
_entity_poly.pdbx_seq_one_letter_code
_entity_poly.pdbx_strand_id
1 'polypeptide(L)'
;ERLNLIYVKSNPLNRFTDDYILGKLKFKPGQRFDYSVLQSGINTIHASENFNAISYSFEKDDKGESLHLNLVENPTKTYLKLGLHYDDLFKSGVLVNITNKNTFFKNDLASIDLVLGDNFRYNLDYYIDNGFNFSFGFNSQLNQFNKNISQNITEFTINTNGINAINVDFLDLTTKAYLQK
;
A
#
# COMPACT_ATOMS: atom_id res chain seq x y z
N GLU A 1 -8.93 27.75 26.91
CA GLU A 1 -7.57 27.37 27.31
C GLU A 1 -6.86 26.73 26.12
N ARG A 2 -5.66 27.22 25.77
CA ARG A 2 -4.92 26.74 24.61
C ARG A 2 -3.98 25.62 25.07
N LEU A 3 -4.33 24.38 24.77
CA LEU A 3 -3.53 23.22 25.07
C LEU A 3 -2.28 23.16 24.16
N ASN A 4 -1.12 23.15 24.75
CA ASN A 4 0.14 22.85 24.06
C ASN A 4 0.55 21.43 24.42
N LEU A 5 0.33 20.48 23.52
CA LEU A 5 0.79 19.11 23.69
C LEU A 5 2.32 19.06 23.56
N ILE A 6 2.98 18.59 24.60
CA ILE A 6 4.43 18.48 24.63
C ILE A 6 4.90 17.18 24.00
N TYR A 7 4.18 16.08 24.20
CA TYR A 7 4.48 14.79 23.57
C TYR A 7 3.25 13.90 23.42
N VAL A 8 3.41 12.95 22.52
CA VAL A 8 2.50 11.85 22.29
C VAL A 8 3.21 10.57 22.69
N LYS A 9 2.58 9.76 23.54
CA LYS A 9 3.09 8.45 23.96
C LYS A 9 2.10 7.39 23.53
N SER A 10 2.58 6.26 23.03
CA SER A 10 1.80 5.05 22.87
C SER A 10 2.18 4.01 23.93
N ASN A 11 1.31 3.05 24.19
CA ASN A 11 1.71 1.83 24.86
C ASN A 11 2.77 1.09 24.03
N PRO A 12 3.62 0.22 24.64
CA PRO A 12 4.62 -0.54 23.88
C PRO A 12 3.97 -1.36 22.77
N LEU A 13 4.46 -1.18 21.54
CA LEU A 13 4.01 -1.89 20.34
C LEU A 13 5.07 -2.87 19.86
N ASN A 14 4.64 -4.05 19.44
CA ASN A 14 5.55 -5.09 18.94
C ASN A 14 5.91 -4.90 17.47
N ARG A 15 4.93 -4.48 16.65
CA ARG A 15 5.01 -4.45 15.19
C ARG A 15 5.11 -3.07 14.58
N PHE A 16 4.87 -2.04 15.38
CA PHE A 16 4.88 -0.65 14.93
C PHE A 16 5.84 0.18 15.76
N THR A 17 6.38 1.24 15.15
CA THR A 17 7.25 2.21 15.81
C THR A 17 6.46 3.44 16.22
N ASP A 18 6.97 4.21 17.20
CA ASP A 18 6.37 5.49 17.57
C ASP A 18 6.36 6.47 16.40
N ASP A 19 7.41 6.49 15.58
CA ASP A 19 7.47 7.33 14.36
C ASP A 19 6.36 7.02 13.37
N TYR A 20 6.00 5.73 13.20
CA TYR A 20 4.86 5.34 12.40
C TYR A 20 3.56 5.92 12.94
N ILE A 21 3.33 5.80 14.26
CA ILE A 21 2.13 6.33 14.90
C ILE A 21 2.05 7.85 14.77
N LEU A 22 3.13 8.56 15.07
CA LEU A 22 3.21 10.01 14.93
C LEU A 22 2.96 10.46 13.48
N GLY A 23 3.51 9.75 12.51
CA GLY A 23 3.28 10.01 11.09
C GLY A 23 1.82 9.85 10.67
N LYS A 24 1.14 8.81 11.17
CA LYS A 24 -0.30 8.60 10.93
C LYS A 24 -1.18 9.63 11.61
N LEU A 25 -0.82 10.06 12.82
CA LEU A 25 -1.49 11.15 13.52
C LEU A 25 -1.28 12.50 12.85
N LYS A 26 -0.25 12.63 11.98
CA LYS A 26 0.20 13.91 11.41
C LYS A 26 0.51 14.95 12.49
N PHE A 27 0.95 14.49 13.65
CA PHE A 27 1.22 15.32 14.82
C PHE A 27 2.71 15.28 15.14
N LYS A 28 3.34 16.47 15.22
CA LYS A 28 4.74 16.60 15.66
C LYS A 28 4.78 17.07 17.10
N PRO A 29 5.60 16.46 17.96
CA PRO A 29 5.80 16.93 19.33
C PRO A 29 6.10 18.42 19.40
N GLY A 30 5.50 19.13 20.34
CA GLY A 30 5.64 20.59 20.48
C GLY A 30 4.72 21.44 19.61
N GLN A 31 3.92 20.83 18.74
CA GLN A 31 2.90 21.57 17.99
C GLN A 31 1.70 21.95 18.89
N ARG A 32 1.05 23.05 18.52
CA ARG A 32 -0.23 23.43 19.09
C ARG A 32 -1.24 22.32 18.88
N PHE A 33 -1.95 21.94 19.93
CA PHE A 33 -3.02 20.95 19.85
C PHE A 33 -4.17 21.46 18.99
N ASP A 34 -4.60 20.63 18.06
CA ASP A 34 -5.80 20.80 17.26
C ASP A 34 -6.60 19.50 17.26
N TYR A 35 -7.82 19.55 17.78
CA TYR A 35 -8.69 18.38 17.88
C TYR A 35 -9.05 17.81 16.50
N SER A 36 -9.19 18.65 15.48
CA SER A 36 -9.51 18.20 14.12
C SER A 36 -8.36 17.36 13.52
N VAL A 37 -7.11 17.76 13.77
CA VAL A 37 -5.92 17.03 13.37
C VAL A 37 -5.85 15.69 14.11
N LEU A 38 -6.08 15.68 15.43
CA LEU A 38 -6.12 14.44 16.21
C LEU A 38 -7.18 13.49 15.66
N GLN A 39 -8.41 13.97 15.46
CA GLN A 39 -9.50 13.13 14.96
C GLN A 39 -9.19 12.56 13.58
N SER A 40 -8.63 13.37 12.68
CA SER A 40 -8.19 12.92 11.36
C SER A 40 -7.07 11.87 11.46
N GLY A 41 -6.12 12.06 12.37
CA GLY A 41 -5.04 11.11 12.63
C GLY A 41 -5.54 9.79 13.18
N ILE A 42 -6.44 9.81 14.15
CA ILE A 42 -7.11 8.62 14.72
C ILE A 42 -7.85 7.86 13.60
N ASN A 43 -8.58 8.55 12.74
CA ASN A 43 -9.25 7.94 11.60
C ASN A 43 -8.25 7.30 10.61
N THR A 44 -7.09 7.92 10.41
CA THR A 44 -6.02 7.37 9.56
C THR A 44 -5.43 6.09 10.17
N ILE A 45 -5.19 6.07 11.48
CA ILE A 45 -4.73 4.87 12.20
C ILE A 45 -5.80 3.78 12.11
N HIS A 46 -7.06 4.11 12.31
CA HIS A 46 -8.16 3.14 12.21
C HIS A 46 -8.30 2.57 10.79
N ALA A 47 -8.23 3.41 9.76
CA ALA A 47 -8.30 3.02 8.35
C ALA A 47 -7.12 2.13 7.91
N SER A 48 -6.01 2.10 8.64
CA SER A 48 -4.90 1.20 8.37
C SER A 48 -5.21 -0.28 8.67
N GLU A 49 -6.27 -0.54 9.44
CA GLU A 49 -6.66 -1.88 9.94
C GLU A 49 -5.55 -2.61 10.71
N ASN A 50 -4.57 -1.85 11.20
CA ASN A 50 -3.44 -2.39 11.97
C ASN A 50 -3.76 -2.53 13.46
N PHE A 51 -4.85 -1.90 13.90
CA PHE A 51 -5.28 -1.88 15.30
C PHE A 51 -6.76 -2.22 15.44
N ASN A 52 -7.06 -3.10 16.36
CA ASN A 52 -8.44 -3.52 16.68
C ASN A 52 -9.14 -2.52 17.61
N ALA A 53 -8.37 -1.83 18.46
CA ALA A 53 -8.91 -0.80 19.33
C ALA A 53 -7.94 0.36 19.47
N ILE A 54 -8.50 1.55 19.54
CA ILE A 54 -7.79 2.81 19.72
C ILE A 54 -8.51 3.59 20.79
N SER A 55 -7.82 3.89 21.87
CA SER A 55 -8.31 4.83 22.89
C SER A 55 -7.21 5.84 23.24
N TYR A 56 -7.60 6.98 23.74
CA TYR A 56 -6.64 8.00 24.13
C TYR A 56 -7.10 8.74 25.40
N SER A 57 -6.14 9.26 26.14
CA SER A 57 -6.35 10.13 27.29
C SER A 57 -5.35 11.29 27.25
N PHE A 58 -5.73 12.38 27.91
CA PHE A 58 -4.83 13.50 28.16
C PHE A 58 -4.36 13.41 29.58
N GLU A 59 -3.06 13.54 29.80
CA GLU A 59 -2.44 13.60 31.10
C GLU A 59 -1.68 14.92 31.26
N LYS A 60 -1.81 15.53 32.42
CA LYS A 60 -1.09 16.75 32.74
C LYS A 60 0.02 16.39 33.75
N ASP A 61 1.26 16.68 33.38
CA ASP A 61 2.42 16.54 34.22
C ASP A 61 3.07 17.91 34.48
N ASP A 62 4.15 17.94 35.26
CA ASP A 62 4.88 19.18 35.58
C ASP A 62 5.48 19.88 34.36
N LYS A 63 5.58 19.18 33.23
CA LYS A 63 6.14 19.68 31.97
C LYS A 63 5.07 20.15 30.99
N GLY A 64 3.79 19.88 31.27
CA GLY A 64 2.64 20.25 30.42
C GLY A 64 1.69 19.09 30.15
N GLU A 65 0.95 19.17 29.07
CA GLU A 65 -0.04 18.16 28.73
C GLU A 65 0.52 17.17 27.69
N SER A 66 0.24 15.89 27.91
CA SER A 66 0.64 14.78 27.02
C SER A 66 -0.59 14.00 26.55
N LEU A 67 -0.54 13.54 25.31
CA LEU A 67 -1.51 12.62 24.73
C LEU A 67 -1.00 11.18 24.91
N HIS A 68 -1.76 10.38 25.61
CA HIS A 68 -1.52 8.95 25.76
C HIS A 68 -2.45 8.17 24.85
N LEU A 69 -1.86 7.37 23.97
CA LEU A 69 -2.58 6.46 23.07
C LEU A 69 -2.48 5.05 23.63
N ASN A 70 -3.61 4.37 23.72
CA ASN A 70 -3.67 2.95 23.98
C ASN A 70 -4.16 2.23 22.72
N LEU A 71 -3.26 1.49 22.09
CA LEU A 71 -3.44 0.85 20.80
C LEU A 71 -3.37 -0.66 20.98
N VAL A 72 -4.39 -1.37 20.52
CA VAL A 72 -4.42 -2.84 20.51
C VAL A 72 -4.13 -3.32 19.09
N GLU A 73 -2.95 -3.90 18.88
CA GLU A 73 -2.53 -4.39 17.57
C GLU A 73 -3.46 -5.49 17.06
N ASN A 74 -3.84 -5.41 15.76
CA ASN A 74 -4.60 -6.45 15.11
C ASN A 74 -3.71 -7.69 14.88
N PRO A 75 -4.05 -8.87 15.41
CA PRO A 75 -3.23 -10.07 15.25
C PRO A 75 -3.13 -10.55 13.79
N THR A 76 -4.10 -10.21 12.95
CA THR A 76 -4.13 -10.61 11.54
C THR A 76 -3.04 -9.91 10.75
N LYS A 77 -2.14 -10.70 10.17
CA LYS A 77 -1.03 -10.19 9.36
C LYS A 77 -1.23 -10.45 7.88
N THR A 78 -1.84 -11.59 7.53
CA THR A 78 -1.95 -12.06 6.16
C THR A 78 -3.38 -12.00 5.68
N TYR A 79 -3.55 -11.42 4.50
CA TYR A 79 -4.82 -11.29 3.81
C TYR A 79 -4.71 -11.97 2.46
N LEU A 80 -5.70 -12.78 2.13
CA LEU A 80 -5.86 -13.42 0.83
C LEU A 80 -7.13 -12.90 0.17
N LYS A 81 -7.00 -12.41 -1.07
CA LYS A 81 -8.13 -12.00 -1.90
C LYS A 81 -8.11 -12.79 -3.20
N LEU A 82 -9.27 -13.24 -3.63
CA LEU A 82 -9.44 -13.98 -4.87
C LEU A 82 -10.43 -13.24 -5.76
N GLY A 83 -10.23 -13.29 -7.07
CA GLY A 83 -11.11 -12.69 -8.05
C GLY A 83 -11.03 -13.38 -9.40
N LEU A 84 -11.94 -13.01 -10.28
CA LEU A 84 -11.96 -13.44 -11.69
C LEU A 84 -11.82 -12.21 -12.57
N HIS A 85 -11.07 -12.36 -13.65
CA HIS A 85 -10.82 -11.31 -14.62
C HIS A 85 -11.08 -11.82 -16.03
N TYR A 86 -11.68 -10.97 -16.84
CA TYR A 86 -11.83 -11.20 -18.27
C TYR A 86 -11.79 -9.87 -19.01
N ASP A 87 -10.95 -9.77 -20.03
CA ASP A 87 -10.96 -8.68 -21.00
C ASP A 87 -10.42 -9.17 -22.37
N ASP A 88 -10.58 -8.33 -23.40
CA ASP A 88 -10.20 -8.70 -24.77
C ASP A 88 -8.69 -8.79 -25.00
N LEU A 89 -7.89 -8.10 -24.20
CA LEU A 89 -6.44 -8.07 -24.34
C LEU A 89 -5.77 -9.20 -23.57
N PHE A 90 -6.14 -9.34 -22.28
CA PHE A 90 -5.49 -10.28 -21.36
C PHE A 90 -6.25 -11.59 -21.18
N LYS A 91 -7.45 -11.71 -21.80
CA LYS A 91 -8.30 -12.91 -21.77
C LYS A 91 -8.77 -13.26 -20.35
N SER A 92 -8.96 -14.56 -20.09
CA SER A 92 -9.43 -15.06 -18.81
C SER A 92 -8.29 -15.19 -17.81
N GLY A 93 -8.56 -14.88 -16.53
CA GLY A 93 -7.58 -15.09 -15.49
C GLY A 93 -8.22 -15.16 -14.10
N VAL A 94 -7.56 -15.92 -13.22
CA VAL A 94 -7.82 -15.93 -11.78
C VAL A 94 -6.87 -14.95 -11.13
N LEU A 95 -7.44 -14.02 -10.37
CA LEU A 95 -6.69 -13.04 -9.58
C LEU A 95 -6.46 -13.61 -8.18
N VAL A 96 -5.22 -13.59 -7.74
CA VAL A 96 -4.82 -13.94 -6.37
C VAL A 96 -4.00 -12.80 -5.80
N ASN A 97 -4.50 -12.15 -4.75
CA ASN A 97 -3.73 -11.18 -3.98
C ASN A 97 -3.37 -11.78 -2.63
N ILE A 98 -2.10 -11.71 -2.28
CA ILE A 98 -1.58 -12.05 -0.96
C ILE A 98 -0.92 -10.79 -0.41
N THR A 99 -1.46 -10.28 0.70
CA THR A 99 -0.89 -9.13 1.41
C THR A 99 -0.46 -9.57 2.80
N ASN A 100 0.78 -9.29 3.16
CA ASN A 100 1.32 -9.59 4.49
C ASN A 100 1.88 -8.32 5.13
N LYS A 101 1.50 -8.07 6.37
CA LYS A 101 1.93 -6.92 7.17
C LYS A 101 3.01 -7.35 8.16
N ASN A 102 4.03 -6.52 8.34
CA ASN A 102 5.16 -6.77 9.25
C ASN A 102 5.86 -8.10 8.93
N THR A 103 6.29 -8.24 7.65
CA THR A 103 6.91 -9.45 7.10
C THR A 103 8.36 -9.58 7.55
N PHE A 104 9.16 -8.56 7.30
CA PHE A 104 10.61 -8.55 7.57
C PHE A 104 10.96 -7.51 8.65
N PHE A 105 10.32 -6.35 8.62
CA PHE A 105 10.58 -5.24 9.52
C PHE A 105 9.29 -4.73 10.15
N LYS A 106 9.44 -3.88 11.19
CA LYS A 106 8.30 -3.13 11.71
C LYS A 106 7.77 -2.16 10.64
N ASN A 107 6.47 -1.93 10.65
CA ASN A 107 5.75 -1.02 9.74
C ASN A 107 5.79 -1.41 8.27
N ASP A 108 6.27 -2.59 7.90
CA ASP A 108 6.30 -3.00 6.50
C ASP A 108 4.99 -3.64 6.03
N LEU A 109 4.80 -3.59 4.72
CA LEU A 109 3.73 -4.24 4.00
C LEU A 109 4.31 -4.85 2.72
N ALA A 110 4.11 -6.13 2.55
CA ALA A 110 4.41 -6.85 1.31
C ALA A 110 3.10 -7.31 0.66
N SER A 111 2.91 -7.03 -0.61
CA SER A 111 1.75 -7.47 -1.38
C SER A 111 2.18 -8.05 -2.71
N ILE A 112 1.57 -9.17 -3.09
CA ILE A 112 1.73 -9.73 -4.42
C ILE A 112 0.36 -9.97 -5.05
N ASP A 113 0.16 -9.42 -6.23
CA ASP A 113 -0.96 -9.71 -7.10
C ASP A 113 -0.50 -10.65 -8.20
N LEU A 114 -1.18 -11.77 -8.36
CA LEU A 114 -0.95 -12.73 -9.43
C LEU A 114 -2.20 -12.84 -10.29
N VAL A 115 -2.02 -12.81 -11.59
CA VAL A 115 -3.08 -13.15 -12.56
C VAL A 115 -2.63 -14.40 -13.29
N LEU A 116 -3.33 -15.50 -12.99
CA LEU A 116 -3.08 -16.83 -13.53
C LEU A 116 -4.15 -17.13 -14.60
N GLY A 117 -3.74 -17.36 -15.82
CA GLY A 117 -4.63 -17.62 -16.93
C GLY A 117 -3.90 -17.60 -18.27
N ASP A 118 -4.58 -17.20 -19.34
CA ASP A 118 -4.02 -17.19 -20.69
C ASP A 118 -2.78 -16.30 -20.82
N ASN A 119 -2.77 -15.19 -20.09
CA ASN A 119 -1.65 -14.24 -20.05
C ASN A 119 -1.23 -13.98 -18.61
N PHE A 120 -0.07 -14.48 -18.23
CA PHE A 120 0.46 -14.36 -16.88
C PHE A 120 0.88 -12.91 -16.58
N ARG A 121 0.50 -12.44 -15.41
CA ARG A 121 0.92 -11.13 -14.89
C ARG A 121 1.17 -11.20 -13.39
N TYR A 122 2.10 -10.39 -12.91
CA TYR A 122 2.24 -10.15 -11.48
C TYR A 122 2.51 -8.68 -11.18
N ASN A 123 2.14 -8.27 -9.98
CA ASN A 123 2.55 -7.01 -9.37
C ASN A 123 2.97 -7.28 -7.94
N LEU A 124 4.23 -7.00 -7.61
CA LEU A 124 4.79 -7.13 -6.28
C LEU A 124 5.06 -5.74 -5.74
N ASP A 125 4.52 -5.45 -4.57
CA ASP A 125 4.72 -4.20 -3.84
C ASP A 125 5.30 -4.49 -2.47
N TYR A 126 6.33 -3.75 -2.10
CA TYR A 126 6.89 -3.75 -0.77
C TYR A 126 7.08 -2.31 -0.30
N TYR A 127 6.63 -2.00 0.90
CA TYR A 127 6.70 -0.67 1.45
C TYR A 127 6.98 -0.70 2.95
N ILE A 128 7.89 0.17 3.41
CA ILE A 128 8.16 0.41 4.83
C ILE A 128 7.75 1.84 5.14
N ASP A 129 6.79 2.01 6.05
CA ASP A 129 6.30 3.32 6.46
C ASP A 129 7.01 3.77 7.74
N ASN A 130 7.90 4.74 7.62
CA ASN A 130 8.65 5.31 8.73
C ASN A 130 8.08 6.66 9.23
N GLY A 131 6.80 6.92 8.94
CA GLY A 131 6.10 8.11 9.41
C GLY A 131 6.69 9.41 8.84
N PHE A 132 7.27 10.26 9.69
CA PHE A 132 7.89 11.50 9.27
C PHE A 132 9.32 11.33 8.71
N ASN A 133 9.90 10.14 8.87
CA ASN A 133 11.21 9.80 8.32
C ASN A 133 11.09 9.30 6.88
N PHE A 134 12.24 9.02 6.24
CA PHE A 134 12.23 8.44 4.90
C PHE A 134 11.61 7.05 4.93
N SER A 135 10.54 6.89 4.16
CA SER A 135 9.88 5.62 3.88
C SER A 135 10.46 5.05 2.59
N PHE A 136 10.55 3.74 2.51
CA PHE A 136 11.12 3.02 1.36
C PHE A 136 10.02 2.22 0.66
N GLY A 137 9.99 2.31 -0.66
CA GLY A 137 9.09 1.52 -1.50
C GLY A 137 9.84 0.79 -2.62
N PHE A 138 9.39 -0.41 -2.90
CA PHE A 138 9.84 -1.25 -4.00
C PHE A 138 8.62 -1.83 -4.72
N ASN A 139 8.60 -1.74 -6.04
CA ASN A 139 7.56 -2.32 -6.88
C ASN A 139 8.21 -3.08 -8.04
N SER A 140 7.71 -4.26 -8.36
CA SER A 140 8.09 -5.03 -9.55
C SER A 140 6.84 -5.57 -10.21
N GLN A 141 6.67 -5.30 -11.49
CA GLN A 141 5.49 -5.61 -12.27
C GLN A 141 5.88 -6.30 -13.58
N LEU A 142 5.23 -7.40 -13.88
CA LEU A 142 5.31 -8.09 -15.16
C LEU A 142 3.94 -8.08 -15.83
N ASN A 143 3.91 -7.64 -17.09
CA ASN A 143 2.75 -7.73 -17.95
C ASN A 143 3.11 -8.52 -19.20
N GLN A 144 2.31 -9.53 -19.52
CA GLN A 144 2.46 -10.33 -20.73
C GLN A 144 1.10 -10.46 -21.42
N PHE A 145 1.09 -10.32 -22.73
CA PHE A 145 -0.05 -10.71 -23.54
C PHE A 145 0.37 -11.16 -24.94
N ASN A 146 -0.47 -12.00 -25.53
CA ASN A 146 -0.38 -12.44 -26.91
C ASN A 146 -1.69 -12.09 -27.62
N LYS A 147 -1.62 -11.37 -28.73
CA LYS A 147 -2.78 -10.96 -29.51
C LYS A 147 -2.54 -11.07 -31.01
N ASN A 148 -3.50 -11.70 -31.70
CA ASN A 148 -3.55 -11.70 -33.12
C ASN A 148 -4.29 -10.44 -33.63
N ILE A 149 -3.60 -9.61 -34.40
CA ILE A 149 -4.16 -8.41 -35.03
C ILE A 149 -4.51 -8.75 -36.46
N SER A 150 -5.80 -8.64 -36.80
CA SER A 150 -6.27 -8.85 -38.19
C SER A 150 -5.81 -7.70 -39.09
N GLN A 151 -5.39 -8.03 -40.32
CA GLN A 151 -4.86 -7.08 -41.29
C GLN A 151 -5.90 -6.10 -41.89
N ASN A 152 -7.19 -6.25 -41.58
CA ASN A 152 -8.26 -5.39 -42.10
C ASN A 152 -8.26 -3.94 -41.60
N ILE A 153 -7.27 -3.54 -40.80
CA ILE A 153 -7.18 -2.20 -40.21
C ILE A 153 -6.27 -1.24 -40.98
N THR A 154 -5.52 -1.72 -41.98
CA THR A 154 -4.61 -0.84 -42.73
C THR A 154 -4.95 -0.79 -44.19
N GLU A 155 -5.40 0.38 -44.67
CA GLU A 155 -5.41 0.75 -46.09
C GLU A 155 -4.00 0.75 -46.77
N PHE A 156 -3.00 0.26 -46.08
CA PHE A 156 -1.66 0.08 -46.63
C PHE A 156 -1.57 -1.33 -47.22
N THR A 157 -1.89 -1.44 -48.49
CA THR A 157 -1.61 -2.60 -49.32
C THR A 157 -0.11 -2.85 -49.39
N ILE A 158 0.45 -3.49 -48.39
CA ILE A 158 1.64 -4.28 -48.61
C ILE A 158 1.14 -5.60 -49.15
N ASN A 159 1.49 -5.87 -50.39
CA ASN A 159 1.29 -7.14 -51.08
C ASN A 159 2.06 -8.24 -50.33
N THR A 160 1.57 -8.69 -49.20
CA THR A 160 2.12 -9.77 -48.39
C THR A 160 1.30 -11.01 -48.67
N ASN A 161 1.84 -11.89 -49.44
CA ASN A 161 1.35 -13.20 -49.79
C ASN A 161 0.60 -13.91 -48.65
N GLY A 162 -0.71 -13.71 -48.53
CA GLY A 162 -1.60 -14.55 -47.73
C GLY A 162 -1.50 -14.40 -46.19
N ILE A 163 -0.86 -13.36 -45.65
CA ILE A 163 -0.83 -13.12 -44.19
C ILE A 163 -2.11 -12.41 -43.78
N ASN A 164 -3.02 -13.13 -43.13
CA ASN A 164 -4.33 -12.62 -42.70
C ASN A 164 -4.30 -12.02 -41.26
N ALA A 165 -3.26 -12.27 -40.48
CA ALA A 165 -3.11 -11.77 -39.13
C ALA A 165 -1.62 -11.67 -38.73
N ILE A 166 -1.31 -10.72 -37.90
CA ILE A 166 0.00 -10.55 -37.25
C ILE A 166 -0.17 -10.94 -35.80
N ASN A 167 0.66 -11.87 -35.30
CA ASN A 167 0.73 -12.21 -33.89
C ASN A 167 1.66 -11.22 -33.20
N VAL A 168 1.18 -10.58 -32.13
CA VAL A 168 1.95 -9.66 -31.30
C VAL A 168 2.12 -10.28 -29.93
N ASP A 169 3.36 -10.64 -29.61
CA ASP A 169 3.77 -11.03 -28.26
C ASP A 169 4.36 -9.83 -27.54
N PHE A 170 3.82 -9.51 -26.39
CA PHE A 170 4.27 -8.41 -25.55
C PHE A 170 4.69 -8.93 -24.19
N LEU A 171 5.87 -8.52 -23.74
CA LEU A 171 6.39 -8.76 -22.41
C LEU A 171 7.00 -7.46 -21.89
N ASP A 172 6.49 -6.96 -20.75
CA ASP A 172 7.01 -5.79 -20.07
C ASP A 172 7.33 -6.11 -18.61
N LEU A 173 8.57 -5.89 -18.24
CA LEU A 173 9.04 -6.00 -16.86
C LEU A 173 9.48 -4.62 -16.37
N THR A 174 8.72 -4.08 -15.46
CA THR A 174 9.04 -2.79 -14.83
C THR A 174 9.39 -3.00 -13.36
N THR A 175 10.54 -2.44 -12.93
CA THR A 175 10.96 -2.47 -11.53
C THR A 175 11.29 -1.06 -11.07
N LYS A 176 10.80 -0.68 -9.89
CA LYS A 176 10.97 0.64 -9.31
C LYS A 176 11.36 0.53 -7.84
N ALA A 177 12.30 1.35 -7.40
CA ALA A 177 12.59 1.60 -6.00
C ALA A 177 12.51 3.10 -5.76
N TYR A 178 11.91 3.51 -4.64
CA TYR A 178 11.72 4.92 -4.34
C TYR A 178 11.80 5.20 -2.84
N LEU A 179 12.15 6.44 -2.52
CA LEU A 179 12.11 6.99 -1.17
C LEU A 179 11.03 8.07 -1.12
N GLN A 180 10.27 8.07 -0.04
CA GLN A 180 9.21 9.04 0.22
C GLN A 180 9.42 9.69 1.59
N LYS A 181 9.17 11.00 1.68
CA LYS A 181 9.23 11.77 2.93
C LYS A 181 7.95 12.57 3.14
#